data_744bd75ffc764be2f1097dacd23a34f3
#
_entry.id   744bd75ffc764be2f1097dacd23a34f3
#
_cell.length_a   1.000
_cell.length_b   1.000
_cell.length_c   1.000
_cell.angle_alpha   90.00
_cell.angle_beta   90.00
_cell.angle_gamma   90.00
#
_symmetry.space_group_name_H-M   'P 1'
#
loop_
_entity.id
_entity.type
_entity.pdbx_description
1 polymer ?
#
loop_
_entity_poly.entity_id
_entity_poly.type
_entity_poly.pdbx_seq_one_letter_code
_entity_poly.pdbx_strand_id
1 'polypeptide(L)'
;MPNGFNDWDGRSPLRTRITNSVHRGASLNDRLAEAIFRLQAQENRLAGSAARMQQHDKEMFDKCVRAQISKDNARAAMYANECAQIRKMAKVTLQCQMALEQAALRLETAREFGNIASMMAPVASVVKSVQGHITGIIPEVGYELAEIGEVLNNAVYDAGDSLGSDTGIQTSGEEAQRILTEANTLAEHRMQQHFPVLPTAPAPMAQKATEQGFQ
;
A
#
# COMPACT_ATOMS: atom_id res chain seq x y z
N MET A 1 26.00 -70.69 35.51
CA MET A 1 26.97 -69.88 34.77
C MET A 1 26.21 -68.87 33.97
N PRO A 2 26.33 -67.61 34.25
CA PRO A 2 25.59 -66.54 33.67
C PRO A 2 26.44 -65.84 32.56
N ASN A 3 25.81 -65.45 31.48
CA ASN A 3 26.44 -64.53 30.53
C ASN A 3 25.65 -63.23 30.57
N GLY A 4 26.19 -62.30 31.34
CA GLY A 4 25.91 -60.89 31.11
C GLY A 4 26.89 -60.34 30.09
N PHE A 5 26.40 -59.72 29.07
CA PHE A 5 27.14 -58.70 28.31
C PHE A 5 26.16 -57.98 27.38
N ASN A 6 26.12 -56.69 27.57
CA ASN A 6 25.84 -55.63 26.61
C ASN A 6 24.63 -54.81 26.89
N ASP A 7 24.83 -53.82 27.70
CA ASP A 7 24.07 -52.59 27.60
C ASP A 7 25.06 -51.41 27.59
N TRP A 8 25.62 -51.14 26.40
CA TRP A 8 26.44 -49.98 26.11
C TRP A 8 26.02 -49.36 24.79
N ASP A 9 24.76 -48.90 24.66
CA ASP A 9 24.35 -48.05 23.56
C ASP A 9 23.62 -46.80 24.06
N GLY A 10 24.27 -46.09 24.98
CA GLY A 10 23.95 -44.71 25.31
C GLY A 10 24.37 -43.72 24.22
N ARG A 11 24.08 -44.04 22.95
CA ARG A 11 24.21 -43.09 21.84
C ARG A 11 22.83 -42.53 21.57
N SER A 12 22.48 -41.48 22.31
CA SER A 12 21.43 -40.57 21.86
C SER A 12 21.79 -40.13 20.44
N PRO A 13 20.92 -40.32 19.46
CA PRO A 13 21.25 -40.08 18.09
C PRO A 13 21.45 -38.56 17.90
N LEU A 14 22.69 -38.14 17.68
CA LEU A 14 23.04 -36.82 17.21
C LEU A 14 22.22 -36.39 15.98
N ARG A 15 21.62 -37.35 15.27
CA ARG A 15 20.68 -37.12 14.17
C ARG A 15 19.44 -36.32 14.56
N THR A 16 18.89 -36.51 15.78
CA THR A 16 17.68 -35.79 16.21
C THR A 16 17.97 -34.30 16.52
N ARG A 17 19.21 -33.97 16.89
CA ARG A 17 19.60 -32.56 17.08
C ARG A 17 19.85 -31.80 15.77
N ILE A 18 20.30 -32.50 14.73
CA ILE A 18 20.57 -31.88 13.42
C ILE A 18 19.27 -31.67 12.65
N THR A 19 18.28 -32.57 12.75
CA THR A 19 16.98 -32.41 12.08
C THR A 19 16.14 -31.30 12.68
N ASN A 20 16.23 -31.03 13.98
CA ASN A 20 15.55 -29.88 14.61
C ASN A 20 16.19 -28.52 14.32
N SER A 21 17.44 -28.46 13.87
CA SER A 21 18.08 -27.21 13.47
C SER A 21 17.81 -26.82 12.01
N VAL A 22 17.37 -27.77 11.19
CA VAL A 22 17.06 -27.52 9.76
C VAL A 22 15.61 -27.05 9.57
N HIS A 23 14.74 -27.19 10.59
CA HIS A 23 13.36 -26.68 10.59
C HIS A 23 13.18 -25.45 11.46
N ARG A 24 14.24 -24.66 11.74
CA ARG A 24 14.05 -23.29 12.17
C ARG A 24 13.56 -22.53 10.96
N GLY A 25 12.24 -22.34 10.84
CA GLY A 25 11.64 -21.36 9.96
C GLY A 25 12.40 -20.03 10.07
N ALA A 26 12.42 -19.27 9.02
CA ALA A 26 13.09 -17.96 8.97
C ALA A 26 12.87 -17.20 10.28
N SER A 27 13.92 -16.63 10.86
CA SER A 27 13.80 -15.89 12.11
C SER A 27 12.81 -14.74 11.94
N LEU A 28 12.21 -14.26 13.03
CA LEU A 28 11.29 -13.10 12.95
C LEU A 28 11.97 -11.92 12.24
N ASN A 29 13.25 -11.69 12.51
CA ASN A 29 14.04 -10.67 11.85
C ASN A 29 14.21 -10.89 10.33
N ASP A 30 14.35 -12.14 9.88
CA ASP A 30 14.46 -12.45 8.45
C ASP A 30 13.14 -12.20 7.73
N ARG A 31 12.01 -12.61 8.33
CA ARG A 31 10.67 -12.34 7.80
C ARG A 31 10.37 -10.85 7.73
N LEU A 32 10.81 -10.10 8.75
CA LEU A 32 10.66 -8.66 8.80
C LEU A 32 11.49 -7.96 7.70
N ALA A 33 12.74 -8.39 7.53
CA ALA A 33 13.61 -7.88 6.46
C ALA A 33 13.01 -8.16 5.07
N GLU A 34 12.46 -9.34 4.84
CA GLU A 34 11.76 -9.70 3.61
C GLU A 34 10.51 -8.83 3.40
N ALA A 35 9.68 -8.64 4.43
CA ALA A 35 8.49 -7.80 4.35
C ALA A 35 8.84 -6.35 4.01
N ILE A 36 9.86 -5.77 4.65
CA ILE A 36 10.37 -4.42 4.35
C ILE A 36 10.80 -4.33 2.88
N PHE A 37 11.62 -5.26 2.42
CA PHE A 37 12.10 -5.27 1.03
C PHE A 37 10.93 -5.36 0.03
N ARG A 38 9.96 -6.23 0.28
CA ARG A 38 8.78 -6.37 -0.57
C ARG A 38 7.90 -5.12 -0.54
N LEU A 39 7.69 -4.47 0.62
CA LEU A 39 6.96 -3.21 0.73
C LEU A 39 7.63 -2.10 -0.07
N GLN A 40 8.93 -1.93 0.04
CA GLN A 40 9.71 -0.96 -0.73
C GLN A 40 9.62 -1.22 -2.24
N ALA A 41 9.60 -2.49 -2.65
CA ALA A 41 9.41 -2.84 -4.05
C ALA A 41 8.01 -2.42 -4.56
N GLN A 42 6.95 -2.59 -3.76
CA GLN A 42 5.60 -2.15 -4.13
C GLN A 42 5.48 -0.63 -4.10
N GLU A 43 6.09 0.05 -3.14
CA GLU A 43 6.18 1.52 -3.10
C GLU A 43 6.80 2.08 -4.40
N ASN A 44 7.92 1.53 -4.84
CA ASN A 44 8.58 1.93 -6.09
C ASN A 44 7.69 1.68 -7.33
N ARG A 45 6.92 0.58 -7.35
CA ARG A 45 5.94 0.31 -8.42
C ARG A 45 4.83 1.36 -8.45
N LEU A 46 4.33 1.75 -7.27
CA LEU A 46 3.31 2.81 -7.14
C LEU A 46 3.87 4.16 -7.58
N ALA A 47 5.11 4.51 -7.18
CA ALA A 47 5.78 5.72 -7.63
C ALA A 47 5.90 5.78 -9.16
N GLY A 48 6.34 4.70 -9.79
CA GLY A 48 6.40 4.60 -11.24
C GLY A 48 5.02 4.70 -11.92
N SER A 49 3.97 4.17 -11.30
CA SER A 49 2.61 4.27 -11.81
C SER A 49 2.06 5.69 -11.68
N ALA A 50 2.28 6.36 -10.54
CA ALA A 50 1.90 7.75 -10.33
C ALA A 50 2.58 8.69 -11.35
N ALA A 51 3.87 8.47 -11.64
CA ALA A 51 4.60 9.23 -12.66
C ALA A 51 4.01 9.04 -14.08
N ARG A 52 3.62 7.82 -14.44
CA ARG A 52 2.93 7.56 -15.72
C ARG A 52 1.56 8.26 -15.79
N MET A 53 0.79 8.23 -14.69
CA MET A 53 -0.50 8.93 -14.61
C MET A 53 -0.31 10.45 -14.74
N GLN A 54 0.71 11.02 -14.12
CA GLN A 54 1.05 12.44 -14.25
C GLN A 54 1.39 12.81 -15.69
N GLN A 55 2.19 11.99 -16.37
CA GLN A 55 2.51 12.22 -17.78
C GLN A 55 1.26 12.16 -18.67
N HIS A 56 0.40 11.18 -18.42
CA HIS A 56 -0.86 11.04 -19.19
C HIS A 56 -1.83 12.20 -18.92
N ASP A 57 -1.96 12.66 -17.65
CA ASP A 57 -2.74 13.87 -17.32
C ASP A 57 -2.24 15.08 -18.09
N LYS A 58 -0.92 15.29 -18.15
CA LYS A 58 -0.32 16.41 -18.89
C LYS A 58 -0.69 16.37 -20.38
N GLU A 59 -0.63 15.21 -21.00
CA GLU A 59 -1.00 15.04 -22.42
C GLU A 59 -2.49 15.34 -22.65
N MET A 60 -3.37 14.84 -21.77
CA MET A 60 -4.81 15.12 -21.86
C MET A 60 -5.12 16.57 -21.57
N PHE A 61 -4.43 17.19 -20.60
CA PHE A 61 -4.55 18.62 -20.31
C PHE A 61 -4.17 19.49 -21.52
N ASP A 62 -3.06 19.19 -22.19
CA ASP A 62 -2.62 19.90 -23.41
C ASP A 62 -3.63 19.77 -24.55
N LYS A 63 -4.26 18.58 -24.69
CA LYS A 63 -5.35 18.37 -25.66
C LYS A 63 -6.59 19.18 -25.29
N CYS A 64 -6.95 19.25 -24.01
CA CYS A 64 -8.06 20.04 -23.50
C CYS A 64 -7.87 21.52 -23.83
N VAL A 65 -6.69 22.08 -23.53
CA VAL A 65 -6.35 23.49 -23.83
C VAL A 65 -6.46 23.78 -25.34
N ARG A 66 -5.90 22.90 -26.17
CA ARG A 66 -5.99 23.05 -27.64
C ARG A 66 -7.43 23.03 -28.17
N ALA A 67 -8.26 22.12 -27.61
CA ALA A 67 -9.68 22.07 -27.97
C ALA A 67 -10.43 23.33 -27.54
N GLN A 68 -10.13 23.93 -26.39
CA GLN A 68 -10.68 25.22 -25.96
C GLN A 68 -10.28 26.37 -26.86
N ILE A 69 -9.00 26.45 -27.24
CA ILE A 69 -8.51 27.47 -28.17
C ILE A 69 -9.24 27.38 -29.51
N SER A 70 -9.48 26.17 -30.03
CA SER A 70 -10.24 25.93 -31.25
C SER A 70 -11.77 26.05 -31.09
N LYS A 71 -12.26 26.42 -29.90
CA LYS A 71 -13.69 26.52 -29.54
C LYS A 71 -14.48 25.21 -29.70
N ASP A 72 -13.80 24.07 -29.70
CA ASP A 72 -14.42 22.74 -29.69
C ASP A 72 -14.76 22.33 -28.25
N ASN A 73 -15.87 22.86 -27.77
CA ASN A 73 -16.28 22.65 -26.38
C ASN A 73 -16.58 21.16 -26.07
N ALA A 74 -17.02 20.37 -27.05
CA ALA A 74 -17.32 18.95 -26.86
C ALA A 74 -16.04 18.15 -26.59
N ARG A 75 -14.98 18.36 -27.38
CA ARG A 75 -13.68 17.72 -27.15
C ARG A 75 -12.99 18.24 -25.89
N ALA A 76 -13.09 19.55 -25.61
CA ALA A 76 -12.55 20.11 -24.38
C ALA A 76 -13.16 19.45 -23.14
N ALA A 77 -14.47 19.29 -23.10
CA ALA A 77 -15.17 18.61 -22.01
C ALA A 77 -14.76 17.13 -21.88
N MET A 78 -14.62 16.41 -22.99
CA MET A 78 -14.16 15.02 -23.00
C MET A 78 -12.76 14.90 -22.39
N TYR A 79 -11.78 15.72 -22.82
CA TYR A 79 -10.43 15.68 -22.27
C TYR A 79 -10.36 16.12 -20.81
N ALA A 80 -11.18 17.10 -20.41
CA ALA A 80 -11.26 17.52 -19.00
C ALA A 80 -11.80 16.39 -18.09
N ASN A 81 -12.79 15.64 -18.55
CA ASN A 81 -13.30 14.48 -17.82
C ASN A 81 -12.25 13.38 -17.70
N GLU A 82 -11.47 13.14 -18.76
CA GLU A 82 -10.36 12.17 -18.71
C GLU A 82 -9.29 12.58 -17.71
N CYS A 83 -8.87 13.85 -17.71
CA CYS A 83 -7.95 14.39 -16.69
C CYS A 83 -8.51 14.17 -15.28
N ALA A 84 -9.79 14.43 -15.05
CA ALA A 84 -10.42 14.24 -13.74
C ALA A 84 -10.36 12.79 -13.26
N GLN A 85 -10.56 11.82 -14.16
CA GLN A 85 -10.45 10.40 -13.85
C GLN A 85 -9.01 9.98 -13.55
N ILE A 86 -8.05 10.40 -14.40
CA ILE A 86 -6.62 10.13 -14.18
C ILE A 86 -6.18 10.68 -12.82
N ARG A 87 -6.57 11.91 -12.47
CA ARG A 87 -6.22 12.55 -11.19
C ARG A 87 -6.82 11.84 -9.99
N LYS A 88 -8.03 11.32 -10.11
CA LYS A 88 -8.65 10.50 -9.06
C LYS A 88 -7.83 9.23 -8.79
N MET A 89 -7.41 8.52 -9.85
CA MET A 89 -6.56 7.34 -9.73
C MET A 89 -5.16 7.68 -9.19
N ALA A 90 -4.56 8.77 -9.69
CA ALA A 90 -3.25 9.25 -9.24
C ALA A 90 -3.25 9.59 -7.74
N LYS A 91 -4.32 10.26 -7.25
CA LYS A 91 -4.47 10.58 -5.82
C LYS A 91 -4.44 9.32 -4.97
N VAL A 92 -5.24 8.31 -5.31
CA VAL A 92 -5.27 7.04 -4.56
C VAL A 92 -3.91 6.32 -4.63
N THR A 93 -3.27 6.31 -5.80
CA THR A 93 -1.95 5.69 -5.98
C THR A 93 -0.89 6.38 -5.12
N LEU A 94 -0.89 7.71 -5.04
CA LEU A 94 0.02 8.48 -4.18
C LEU A 94 -0.27 8.25 -2.68
N GLN A 95 -1.54 8.18 -2.28
CA GLN A 95 -1.92 7.84 -0.90
C GLN A 95 -1.38 6.47 -0.50
N CYS A 96 -1.56 5.47 -1.38
CA CYS A 96 -1.05 4.12 -1.17
C CYS A 96 0.49 4.12 -1.10
N GLN A 97 1.17 4.84 -1.99
CA GLN A 97 2.63 4.96 -1.98
C GLN A 97 3.13 5.52 -0.65
N MET A 98 2.59 6.65 -0.20
CA MET A 98 3.00 7.28 1.07
C MET A 98 2.71 6.40 2.28
N ALA A 99 1.60 5.67 2.28
CA ALA A 99 1.27 4.75 3.35
C ALA A 99 2.24 3.56 3.42
N LEU A 100 2.67 3.01 2.28
CA LEU A 100 3.67 1.94 2.25
C LEU A 100 5.06 2.43 2.66
N GLU A 101 5.47 3.62 2.24
CA GLU A 101 6.73 4.26 2.67
C GLU A 101 6.77 4.38 4.20
N GLN A 102 5.72 4.92 4.82
CA GLN A 102 5.64 5.03 6.28
C GLN A 102 5.60 3.68 6.97
N ALA A 103 4.89 2.70 6.41
CA ALA A 103 4.84 1.34 6.92
C ALA A 103 6.22 0.68 6.92
N ALA A 104 6.98 0.81 5.82
CA ALA A 104 8.34 0.29 5.72
C ALA A 104 9.28 0.94 6.75
N LEU A 105 9.25 2.27 6.89
CA LEU A 105 10.05 3.00 7.87
C LEU A 105 9.76 2.57 9.32
N ARG A 106 8.49 2.31 9.65
CA ARG A 106 8.11 1.81 10.98
C ARG A 106 8.61 0.41 11.25
N LEU A 107 8.59 -0.48 10.25
CA LEU A 107 9.17 -1.81 10.38
C LEU A 107 10.69 -1.77 10.51
N GLU A 108 11.37 -0.88 9.80
CA GLU A 108 12.82 -0.65 9.96
C GLU A 108 13.15 -0.21 11.38
N THR A 109 12.40 0.78 11.89
CA THR A 109 12.54 1.27 13.27
C THR A 109 12.30 0.14 14.29
N ALA A 110 11.25 -0.68 14.08
CA ALA A 110 10.95 -1.81 14.94
C ALA A 110 12.09 -2.84 14.98
N ARG A 111 12.69 -3.09 13.82
CA ARG A 111 13.84 -4.01 13.69
C ARG A 111 15.08 -3.51 14.44
N GLU A 112 15.35 -2.20 14.39
CA GLU A 112 16.51 -1.59 15.03
C GLU A 112 16.37 -1.53 16.56
N PHE A 113 15.18 -1.17 17.06
CA PHE A 113 14.94 -0.92 18.48
C PHE A 113 14.31 -2.10 19.24
N GLY A 114 14.01 -3.21 18.54
CA GLY A 114 13.57 -4.46 19.17
C GLY A 114 12.11 -4.50 19.62
N ASN A 115 11.29 -3.48 19.31
CA ASN A 115 9.86 -3.43 19.67
C ASN A 115 8.96 -3.95 18.53
N ILE A 116 9.31 -5.13 18.00
CA ILE A 116 8.73 -5.67 16.77
C ILE A 116 7.23 -5.94 16.93
N ALA A 117 6.81 -6.60 18.02
CA ALA A 117 5.43 -7.07 18.18
C ALA A 117 4.40 -5.93 18.17
N SER A 118 4.66 -4.82 18.87
CA SER A 118 3.72 -3.70 18.96
C SER A 118 3.63 -2.88 17.68
N MET A 119 4.69 -2.85 16.86
CA MET A 119 4.72 -2.09 15.62
C MET A 119 4.22 -2.86 14.40
N MET A 120 4.23 -4.19 14.43
CA MET A 120 3.80 -5.02 13.30
C MET A 120 2.29 -4.99 13.08
N ALA A 121 1.48 -5.03 14.14
CA ALA A 121 0.02 -5.06 14.03
C ALA A 121 -0.56 -3.80 13.35
N PRO A 122 -0.15 -2.56 13.69
CA PRO A 122 -0.53 -1.36 12.95
C PRO A 122 -0.13 -1.42 11.49
N VAL A 123 1.09 -1.87 11.18
CA VAL A 123 1.58 -1.96 9.80
C VAL A 123 0.79 -2.99 8.99
N ALA A 124 0.48 -4.16 9.54
CA ALA A 124 -0.37 -5.16 8.89
C ALA A 124 -1.75 -4.57 8.53
N SER A 125 -2.33 -3.75 9.41
CA SER A 125 -3.59 -3.05 9.18
C SER A 125 -3.49 -2.00 8.06
N VAL A 126 -2.39 -1.25 8.00
CA VAL A 126 -2.11 -0.31 6.90
C VAL A 126 -1.98 -1.04 5.57
N VAL A 127 -1.20 -2.12 5.51
CA VAL A 127 -1.01 -2.94 4.30
C VAL A 127 -2.35 -3.47 3.78
N LYS A 128 -3.20 -3.97 4.67
CA LYS A 128 -4.56 -4.44 4.33
C LYS A 128 -5.43 -3.31 3.78
N SER A 129 -5.39 -2.12 4.37
CA SER A 129 -6.13 -0.95 3.89
C SER A 129 -5.66 -0.53 2.50
N VAL A 130 -4.34 -0.42 2.30
CA VAL A 130 -3.73 -0.08 1.00
C VAL A 130 -4.10 -1.13 -0.06
N GLN A 131 -4.03 -2.42 0.26
CA GLN A 131 -4.46 -3.51 -0.61
C GLN A 131 -5.89 -3.28 -1.11
N GLY A 132 -6.84 -2.97 -0.20
CA GLY A 132 -8.23 -2.74 -0.57
C GLY A 132 -8.43 -1.56 -1.54
N HIS A 133 -7.66 -0.50 -1.37
CA HIS A 133 -7.76 0.68 -2.23
C HIS A 133 -7.08 0.49 -3.60
N ILE A 134 -5.93 -0.20 -3.64
CA ILE A 134 -5.12 -0.28 -4.86
C ILE A 134 -5.52 -1.40 -5.80
N THR A 135 -6.17 -2.46 -5.31
CA THR A 135 -6.54 -3.64 -6.11
C THR A 135 -7.41 -3.27 -7.32
N GLY A 136 -8.29 -2.26 -7.19
CA GLY A 136 -9.12 -1.77 -8.29
C GLY A 136 -8.38 -0.90 -9.32
N ILE A 137 -7.14 -0.48 -9.05
CA ILE A 137 -6.35 0.39 -9.92
C ILE A 137 -5.14 -0.35 -10.48
N ILE A 138 -4.39 -1.07 -9.63
CA ILE A 138 -3.21 -1.85 -9.98
C ILE A 138 -3.32 -3.22 -9.31
N PRO A 139 -4.02 -4.19 -9.92
CA PRO A 139 -4.30 -5.50 -9.32
C PRO A 139 -3.04 -6.26 -8.89
N GLU A 140 -1.96 -6.17 -9.67
CA GLU A 140 -0.70 -6.86 -9.38
C GLU A 140 -0.10 -6.43 -8.04
N VAL A 141 -0.15 -5.13 -7.74
CA VAL A 141 0.28 -4.60 -6.43
C VAL A 141 -0.65 -5.09 -5.32
N GLY A 142 -1.96 -5.13 -5.58
CA GLY A 142 -2.94 -5.64 -4.63
C GLY A 142 -2.69 -7.09 -4.22
N TYR A 143 -2.35 -7.98 -5.17
CA TYR A 143 -2.01 -9.37 -4.89
C TYR A 143 -0.73 -9.50 -4.05
N GLU A 144 0.32 -8.79 -4.41
CA GLU A 144 1.57 -8.79 -3.65
C GLU A 144 1.38 -8.28 -2.22
N LEU A 145 0.55 -7.24 -2.04
CA LEU A 145 0.24 -6.73 -0.71
C LEU A 145 -0.56 -7.71 0.14
N ALA A 146 -1.40 -8.56 -0.48
CA ALA A 146 -2.10 -9.63 0.23
C ALA A 146 -1.10 -10.62 0.84
N GLU A 147 -0.12 -11.08 0.05
CA GLU A 147 0.92 -12.00 0.53
C GLU A 147 1.79 -11.36 1.63
N ILE A 148 2.18 -10.09 1.46
CA ILE A 148 2.93 -9.36 2.50
C ILE A 148 2.10 -9.27 3.78
N GLY A 149 0.80 -8.99 3.66
CA GLY A 149 -0.13 -8.94 4.79
C GLY A 149 -0.20 -10.27 5.55
N GLU A 150 -0.20 -11.41 4.86
CA GLU A 150 -0.15 -12.74 5.48
C GLU A 150 1.16 -12.97 6.24
N VAL A 151 2.31 -12.61 5.64
CA VAL A 151 3.63 -12.70 6.31
C VAL A 151 3.64 -11.87 7.60
N LEU A 152 3.15 -10.63 7.55
CA LEU A 152 3.09 -9.73 8.70
C LEU A 152 2.13 -10.27 9.78
N ASN A 153 0.95 -10.75 9.41
CA ASN A 153 -0.01 -11.32 10.36
C ASN A 153 0.55 -12.55 11.06
N ASN A 154 1.17 -13.47 10.31
CA ASN A 154 1.80 -14.66 10.90
C ASN A 154 2.92 -14.27 11.88
N ALA A 155 3.69 -13.24 11.55
CA ALA A 155 4.74 -12.75 12.43
C ALA A 155 4.16 -12.05 13.69
N VAL A 156 3.00 -11.39 13.60
CA VAL A 156 2.27 -10.84 14.77
C VAL A 156 1.81 -11.97 15.69
N TYR A 157 1.27 -13.07 15.14
CA TYR A 157 0.86 -14.24 15.94
C TYR A 157 2.04 -14.88 16.66
N ASP A 158 3.14 -15.12 15.94
CA ASP A 158 4.36 -15.71 16.52
C ASP A 158 4.97 -14.85 17.63
N ALA A 159 4.90 -13.51 17.47
CA ALA A 159 5.37 -12.57 18.48
C ALA A 159 4.40 -12.44 19.67
N GLY A 160 3.09 -12.49 19.43
CA GLY A 160 2.04 -12.40 20.46
C GLY A 160 2.00 -13.60 21.37
N ASP A 161 2.17 -14.82 20.83
CA ASP A 161 2.24 -16.07 21.60
C ASP A 161 3.43 -16.07 22.58
N SER A 162 4.51 -15.36 22.22
CA SER A 162 5.71 -15.20 23.05
C SER A 162 5.53 -14.18 24.20
N LEU A 163 4.56 -13.25 24.12
CA LEU A 163 4.41 -12.11 25.03
C LEU A 163 3.15 -12.12 25.90
N GLY A 164 2.18 -13.00 25.66
CA GLY A 164 1.00 -13.18 26.52
C GLY A 164 0.11 -11.94 26.73
N SER A 165 0.03 -11.03 25.75
CA SER A 165 -0.59 -9.70 25.95
C SER A 165 -1.82 -9.47 25.07
N ASP A 166 -2.98 -9.36 25.72
CA ASP A 166 -4.29 -9.02 25.13
C ASP A 166 -4.52 -7.50 24.92
N THR A 167 -3.55 -6.65 25.22
CA THR A 167 -3.71 -5.18 25.22
C THR A 167 -3.34 -4.46 23.91
N GLY A 168 -2.85 -5.19 22.89
CA GLY A 168 -2.29 -4.57 21.67
C GLY A 168 -3.31 -4.21 20.57
N ILE A 169 -4.53 -4.72 20.58
CA ILE A 169 -5.42 -4.67 19.42
C ILE A 169 -6.08 -3.28 19.22
N GLN A 170 -6.45 -2.60 20.30
CA GLN A 170 -7.13 -1.30 20.19
C GLN A 170 -6.17 -0.16 19.79
N THR A 171 -4.94 -0.16 20.32
CA THR A 171 -3.91 0.84 19.96
C THR A 171 -3.38 0.67 18.53
N SER A 172 -3.43 -0.56 17.99
CA SER A 172 -2.99 -0.83 16.62
C SER A 172 -3.87 -0.18 15.55
N GLY A 173 -5.18 -0.10 15.79
CA GLY A 173 -6.12 0.53 14.87
C GLY A 173 -5.94 2.06 14.79
N GLU A 174 -5.74 2.72 15.93
CA GLU A 174 -5.51 4.18 15.98
C GLU A 174 -4.20 4.57 15.30
N GLU A 175 -3.15 3.80 15.53
CA GLU A 175 -1.85 4.01 14.93
C GLU A 175 -1.89 3.81 13.40
N ALA A 176 -2.56 2.77 12.93
CA ALA A 176 -2.79 2.55 11.49
C ALA A 176 -3.55 3.72 10.86
N GLN A 177 -4.57 4.23 11.55
CA GLN A 177 -5.35 5.38 11.07
C GLN A 177 -4.51 6.66 11.01
N ARG A 178 -3.59 6.88 11.94
CA ARG A 178 -2.64 8.00 11.88
C ARG A 178 -1.75 7.91 10.65
N ILE A 179 -1.15 6.76 10.38
CA ILE A 179 -0.33 6.52 9.18
C ILE A 179 -1.12 6.86 7.91
N LEU A 180 -2.35 6.37 7.79
CA LEU A 180 -3.19 6.62 6.63
C LEU A 180 -3.58 8.10 6.48
N THR A 181 -3.81 8.79 7.59
CA THR A 181 -4.14 10.23 7.59
C THR A 181 -2.94 11.08 7.17
N GLU A 182 -1.75 10.78 7.69
CA GLU A 182 -0.50 11.44 7.30
C GLU A 182 -0.19 11.19 5.81
N ALA A 183 -0.34 9.94 5.35
CA ALA A 183 -0.17 9.57 3.95
C ALA A 183 -1.14 10.33 3.03
N ASN A 184 -2.40 10.51 3.45
CA ASN A 184 -3.38 11.30 2.69
C ASN A 184 -2.95 12.77 2.58
N THR A 185 -2.50 13.37 3.66
CA THR A 185 -2.04 14.78 3.68
C THR A 185 -0.85 14.99 2.74
N LEU A 186 0.14 14.07 2.78
CA LEU A 186 1.30 14.11 1.91
C LEU A 186 0.91 13.92 0.43
N ALA A 187 0.00 13.01 0.15
CA ALA A 187 -0.50 12.76 -1.20
C ALA A 187 -1.25 13.99 -1.75
N GLU A 188 -2.06 14.65 -0.94
CA GLU A 188 -2.75 15.90 -1.34
C GLU A 188 -1.75 17.01 -1.68
N HIS A 189 -0.71 17.16 -0.89
CA HIS A 189 0.36 18.14 -1.17
C HIS A 189 1.07 17.81 -2.51
N ARG A 190 1.42 16.53 -2.74
CA ARG A 190 2.01 16.10 -4.03
C ARG A 190 1.05 16.32 -5.21
N MET A 191 -0.25 16.06 -5.02
CA MET A 191 -1.25 16.34 -6.05
C MET A 191 -1.27 17.82 -6.43
N GLN A 192 -1.24 18.73 -5.47
CA GLN A 192 -1.23 20.17 -5.72
C GLN A 192 0.04 20.62 -6.47
N GLN A 193 1.18 20.00 -6.19
CA GLN A 193 2.46 20.33 -6.85
C GLN A 193 2.53 19.83 -8.30
N HIS A 194 1.94 18.68 -8.59
CA HIS A 194 2.16 17.99 -9.86
C HIS A 194 1.00 18.09 -10.86
N PHE A 195 -0.21 18.47 -10.39
CA PHE A 195 -1.39 18.53 -11.24
C PHE A 195 -1.95 19.97 -11.30
N PRO A 196 -1.81 20.69 -12.43
CA PRO A 196 -2.32 22.03 -12.56
C PRO A 196 -3.86 22.07 -12.48
N VAL A 197 -4.42 23.19 -12.06
CA VAL A 197 -5.88 23.38 -12.00
C VAL A 197 -6.48 23.17 -13.38
N LEU A 198 -7.54 22.34 -13.46
CA LEU A 198 -8.27 22.14 -14.71
C LEU A 198 -8.92 23.45 -15.17
N PRO A 199 -8.82 23.82 -16.46
CA PRO A 199 -9.55 24.95 -16.97
C PRO A 199 -11.06 24.68 -16.82
N THR A 200 -11.75 25.59 -16.16
CA THR A 200 -13.20 25.49 -15.98
C THR A 200 -13.84 25.57 -17.37
N ALA A 201 -14.53 24.49 -17.77
CA ALA A 201 -15.35 24.55 -18.97
C ALA A 201 -16.37 25.69 -18.82
N PRO A 202 -16.58 26.58 -19.84
CA PRO A 202 -17.62 27.56 -19.77
C PRO A 202 -18.94 26.82 -19.54
N ALA A 203 -19.68 27.25 -18.53
CA ALA A 203 -21.01 26.69 -18.23
C ALA A 203 -21.83 26.66 -19.52
N PRO A 204 -22.58 25.57 -19.81
CA PRO A 204 -23.45 25.54 -20.97
C PRO A 204 -24.40 26.73 -20.88
N MET A 205 -24.32 27.63 -21.84
CA MET A 205 -25.25 28.76 -21.90
C MET A 205 -26.66 28.17 -21.93
N ALA A 206 -27.43 28.42 -20.88
CA ALA A 206 -28.84 28.12 -20.86
C ALA A 206 -29.45 28.75 -22.11
N GLN A 207 -29.88 27.92 -23.07
CA GLN A 207 -30.69 28.37 -24.19
C GLN A 207 -31.93 28.99 -23.59
N LYS A 208 -32.01 30.33 -23.64
CA LYS A 208 -33.26 31.03 -23.40
C LYS A 208 -34.25 30.46 -24.40
N ALA A 209 -35.19 29.66 -23.92
CA ALA A 209 -36.38 29.36 -24.68
C ALA A 209 -37.08 30.67 -25.03
N THR A 210 -36.99 31.03 -26.29
CA THR A 210 -37.81 32.11 -26.87
C THR A 210 -39.22 31.54 -26.92
N GLU A 211 -40.03 31.87 -25.90
CA GLU A 211 -41.49 31.82 -26.00
C GLU A 211 -41.90 32.88 -27.05
N GLN A 212 -42.04 32.45 -28.28
CA GLN A 212 -42.84 33.20 -29.23
C GLN A 212 -44.30 32.77 -29.00
N GLY A 213 -45.04 33.68 -28.33
CA GLY A 213 -46.46 33.62 -28.24
C GLY A 213 -47.08 33.68 -29.64
N PHE A 214 -47.95 32.75 -29.90
CA PHE A 214 -48.90 32.79 -31.02
C PHE A 214 -50.17 33.43 -30.50
N GLN A 215 -50.50 34.65 -31.01
CA GLN A 215 -51.81 35.20 -30.99
C GLN A 215 -52.57 34.75 -32.24
#